data_593d61de07461e1d18d94c66f96eb385
#
_entry.id   593d61de07461e1d18d94c66f96eb385
#
_cell.length_a   1.000
_cell.length_b   1.000
_cell.length_c   1.000
_cell.angle_alpha   90.00
_cell.angle_beta   90.00
_cell.angle_gamma   90.00
#
_symmetry.space_group_name_H-M   'P 1'
#
loop_
_entity.id
_entity.type
_entity.pdbx_description
1 polymer ?
#
loop_
_entity_poly.entity_id
_entity_poly.type
_entity_poly.pdbx_seq_one_letter_code
_entity_poly.pdbx_strand_id
1 'polypeptide(L)'
;MINFVVMKHITLIGAGNLATQLGQALVQAGFKIDQVFSRTEKSACELAKKLGAEPLTCLNSLRDDADVYIFSVKDSVLCQLIMQVCKGREDKLFLHTAGSMSIDCFKDSVQRYGVFYPMQTFSKTKNVSFENIPIFIEGNSDAVEEDIRTLAESIAKRVIPLSSEKRKYLHLAAVWACSFTNHCYSIASDILSEQGIPFDVMLPLIDETTNKIHTMSPLQAQTGPAVRWDQNVIDKQMALMESHPSLQAIYERLSNDIHSHNK
;
A
#
# COMPACT_ATOMS: atom_id res chain seq x y z
N MET A 1 21.64 -2.83 30.66
CA MET A 1 20.49 -1.93 30.43
C MET A 1 20.58 -1.45 28.98
N ILE A 2 19.74 -1.98 28.11
CA ILE A 2 19.63 -1.52 26.73
C ILE A 2 18.89 -0.18 26.81
N ASN A 3 19.59 0.92 26.50
CA ASN A 3 18.94 2.22 26.37
C ASN A 3 18.01 2.14 25.16
N PHE A 4 16.73 1.91 25.38
CA PHE A 4 15.70 2.18 24.37
C PHE A 4 15.73 3.69 24.09
N VAL A 5 16.27 4.07 22.95
CA VAL A 5 16.09 5.43 22.45
C VAL A 5 14.59 5.61 22.26
N VAL A 6 13.98 6.43 23.10
CA VAL A 6 12.54 6.73 22.96
C VAL A 6 12.40 7.60 21.72
N MET A 7 12.18 6.96 20.58
CA MET A 7 11.86 7.65 19.34
C MET A 7 10.60 8.46 19.54
N LYS A 8 10.68 9.77 19.43
CA LYS A 8 9.52 10.67 19.62
C LYS A 8 9.27 11.56 18.42
N HIS A 9 10.32 11.85 17.66
CA HIS A 9 10.33 12.85 16.61
C HIS A 9 10.45 12.18 15.23
N ILE A 10 9.48 12.43 14.36
CA ILE A 10 9.39 11.79 13.04
C ILE A 10 9.27 12.87 11.97
N THR A 11 10.01 12.71 10.88
CA THR A 11 9.85 13.50 9.66
C THR A 11 9.29 12.61 8.55
N LEU A 12 8.24 13.09 7.88
CA LEU A 12 7.61 12.40 6.76
C LEU A 12 8.12 12.98 5.43
N ILE A 13 8.66 12.12 4.60
CA ILE A 13 9.07 12.43 3.23
C ILE A 13 8.01 11.89 2.28
N GLY A 14 7.09 12.78 1.88
CA GLY A 14 5.90 12.47 1.10
C GLY A 14 4.60 12.85 1.81
N ALA A 15 3.59 13.26 1.02
CA ALA A 15 2.26 13.65 1.50
C ALA A 15 1.14 12.96 0.69
N GLY A 16 1.34 11.67 0.38
CA GLY A 16 0.40 10.81 -0.32
C GLY A 16 -0.69 10.23 0.61
N ASN A 17 -1.48 9.29 0.07
CA ASN A 17 -2.54 8.63 0.82
C ASN A 17 -2.01 7.90 2.06
N LEU A 18 -0.96 7.09 1.88
CA LEU A 18 -0.34 6.36 2.98
C LEU A 18 0.28 7.30 4.00
N ALA A 19 1.08 8.30 3.58
CA ALA A 19 1.67 9.28 4.51
C ALA A 19 0.60 9.98 5.36
N THR A 20 -0.57 10.27 4.77
CA THR A 20 -1.69 10.91 5.49
C THR A 20 -2.22 10.00 6.60
N GLN A 21 -2.50 8.75 6.30
CA GLN A 21 -3.07 7.81 7.27
C GLN A 21 -2.03 7.38 8.31
N LEU A 22 -0.80 7.08 7.89
CA LEU A 22 0.30 6.70 8.78
C LEU A 22 0.66 7.84 9.76
N GLY A 23 0.78 9.07 9.24
CA GLY A 23 1.08 10.22 10.07
C GLY A 23 0.02 10.45 11.15
N GLN A 24 -1.26 10.30 10.81
CA GLN A 24 -2.35 10.41 11.79
C GLN A 24 -2.29 9.29 12.85
N ALA A 25 -2.03 8.04 12.43
CA ALA A 25 -1.90 6.92 13.36
C ALA A 25 -0.72 7.12 14.34
N LEU A 26 0.41 7.59 13.85
CA LEU A 26 1.59 7.88 14.67
C LEU A 26 1.34 9.02 15.66
N VAL A 27 0.67 10.10 15.23
CA VAL A 27 0.28 11.19 16.15
C VAL A 27 -0.67 10.69 17.23
N GLN A 28 -1.64 9.86 16.89
CA GLN A 28 -2.58 9.25 17.85
C GLN A 28 -1.87 8.32 18.86
N ALA A 29 -0.78 7.68 18.43
CA ALA A 29 0.07 6.85 19.30
C ALA A 29 1.06 7.67 20.16
N GLY A 30 1.06 9.00 20.05
CA GLY A 30 1.86 9.91 20.87
C GLY A 30 3.19 10.34 20.27
N PHE A 31 3.46 10.00 18.99
CA PHE A 31 4.63 10.50 18.27
C PHE A 31 4.39 11.92 17.77
N LYS A 32 5.48 12.68 17.67
CA LYS A 32 5.45 14.01 17.10
C LYS A 32 5.94 13.98 15.64
N ILE A 33 5.11 14.42 14.73
CA ILE A 33 5.56 14.67 13.36
C ILE A 33 6.09 16.11 13.31
N ASP A 34 7.40 16.26 13.13
CA ASP A 34 8.01 17.60 13.13
C ASP A 34 7.87 18.28 11.76
N GLN A 35 8.14 17.55 10.69
CA GLN A 35 8.13 18.08 9.34
C GLN A 35 7.44 17.13 8.36
N VAL A 36 6.80 17.70 7.34
CA VAL A 36 6.22 16.99 6.21
C VAL A 36 6.76 17.59 4.92
N PHE A 37 7.58 16.82 4.20
CA PHE A 37 8.07 17.20 2.90
C PHE A 37 7.14 16.73 1.78
N SER A 38 6.83 17.61 0.84
CA SER A 38 6.18 17.26 -0.44
C SER A 38 6.66 18.19 -1.55
N ARG A 39 6.70 17.67 -2.80
CA ARG A 39 7.04 18.49 -3.98
C ARG A 39 6.04 19.61 -4.26
N THR A 40 4.82 19.48 -3.79
CA THR A 40 3.77 20.49 -3.96
C THR A 40 3.45 21.12 -2.62
N GLU A 41 3.43 22.44 -2.57
CA GLU A 41 3.11 23.22 -1.37
C GLU A 41 1.73 22.86 -0.83
N LYS A 42 0.73 22.73 -1.71
CA LYS A 42 -0.62 22.34 -1.32
C LYS A 42 -0.63 21.04 -0.50
N SER A 43 0.03 19.98 -1.00
CA SER A 43 0.04 18.69 -0.30
C SER A 43 0.85 18.72 0.99
N ALA A 44 1.96 19.48 1.03
CA ALA A 44 2.76 19.66 2.24
C ALA A 44 1.92 20.36 3.32
N CYS A 45 1.30 21.51 2.99
CA CYS A 45 0.50 22.29 3.92
C CYS A 45 -0.75 21.55 4.41
N GLU A 46 -1.46 20.85 3.51
CA GLU A 46 -2.66 20.08 3.88
C GLU A 46 -2.34 18.98 4.90
N LEU A 47 -1.26 18.23 4.69
CA LEU A 47 -0.89 17.17 5.61
C LEU A 47 -0.27 17.71 6.89
N ALA A 48 0.65 18.66 6.79
CA ALA A 48 1.28 19.30 7.96
C ALA A 48 0.25 19.92 8.90
N LYS A 49 -0.76 20.60 8.37
CA LYS A 49 -1.87 21.15 9.17
C LYS A 49 -2.62 20.06 9.95
N LYS A 50 -2.86 18.89 9.34
CA LYS A 50 -3.54 17.76 9.99
C LYS A 50 -2.72 17.15 11.14
N LEU A 51 -1.39 17.18 11.01
CA LEU A 51 -0.46 16.54 11.93
C LEU A 51 0.15 17.50 12.97
N GLY A 52 -0.10 18.80 12.87
CA GLY A 52 0.56 19.82 13.69
C GLY A 52 2.05 19.95 13.37
N ALA A 53 2.44 19.71 12.12
CA ALA A 53 3.82 19.67 11.63
C ALA A 53 4.17 20.92 10.80
N GLU A 54 5.46 21.10 10.54
CA GLU A 54 5.98 22.12 9.62
C GLU A 54 5.93 21.61 8.16
N PRO A 55 5.33 22.32 7.20
CA PRO A 55 5.33 21.93 5.80
C PRO A 55 6.65 22.33 5.11
N LEU A 56 7.19 21.44 4.27
CA LEU A 56 8.38 21.70 3.48
C LEU A 56 8.18 21.36 2.01
N THR A 57 8.72 22.21 1.13
CA THR A 57 8.84 21.93 -0.32
C THR A 57 10.30 21.90 -0.79
N CYS A 58 11.21 22.34 0.06
CA CYS A 58 12.65 22.37 -0.19
C CYS A 58 13.38 21.47 0.82
N LEU A 59 14.20 20.53 0.33
CA LEU A 59 14.99 19.64 1.19
C LEU A 59 16.10 20.34 1.97
N ASN A 60 16.54 21.53 1.53
CA ASN A 60 17.56 22.30 2.26
C ASN A 60 17.05 22.82 3.62
N SER A 61 15.73 22.90 3.81
CA SER A 61 15.11 23.27 5.08
C SER A 61 14.79 22.06 5.97
N LEU A 62 15.18 20.85 5.54
CA LEU A 62 14.95 19.65 6.32
C LEU A 62 15.89 19.63 7.54
N ARG A 63 15.31 19.47 8.72
CA ARG A 63 16.03 19.42 10.00
C ARG A 63 16.75 18.08 10.15
N ASP A 64 17.75 18.04 11.03
CA ASP A 64 18.56 16.86 11.34
C ASP A 64 18.28 16.27 12.74
N ASP A 65 17.31 16.84 13.45
CA ASP A 65 17.00 16.51 14.84
C ASP A 65 15.86 15.46 15.00
N ALA A 66 15.24 15.00 13.92
CA ALA A 66 14.27 13.90 13.99
C ALA A 66 14.98 12.57 14.29
N ASP A 67 14.31 11.70 15.05
CA ASP A 67 14.79 10.34 15.34
C ASP A 67 14.60 9.41 14.14
N VAL A 68 13.50 9.59 13.39
CA VAL A 68 13.08 8.73 12.29
C VAL A 68 12.64 9.56 11.07
N TYR A 69 13.10 9.15 9.89
CA TYR A 69 12.68 9.69 8.60
C TYR A 69 11.94 8.62 7.80
N ILE A 70 10.67 8.84 7.49
CA ILE A 70 9.83 7.85 6.78
C ILE A 70 9.53 8.33 5.37
N PHE A 71 10.02 7.59 4.37
CA PHE A 71 9.74 7.84 2.97
C PHE A 71 8.44 7.16 2.54
N SER A 72 7.44 7.96 2.23
CA SER A 72 6.16 7.53 1.66
C SER A 72 5.92 8.22 0.32
N VAL A 73 6.73 7.83 -0.66
CA VAL A 73 6.81 8.40 -2.01
C VAL A 73 6.69 7.31 -3.05
N LYS A 74 6.55 7.69 -4.33
CA LYS A 74 6.58 6.73 -5.44
C LYS A 74 7.95 6.08 -5.57
N ASP A 75 8.00 4.81 -5.92
CA ASP A 75 9.23 4.02 -6.10
C ASP A 75 10.22 4.70 -7.07
N SER A 76 9.70 5.31 -8.14
CA SER A 76 10.53 5.97 -9.17
C SER A 76 11.36 7.16 -8.69
N VAL A 77 11.05 7.74 -7.53
CA VAL A 77 11.78 8.88 -6.96
C VAL A 77 12.46 8.55 -5.64
N LEU A 78 12.25 7.35 -5.10
CA LEU A 78 12.72 6.95 -3.76
C LEU A 78 14.24 7.05 -3.65
N CYS A 79 15.00 6.38 -4.54
CA CYS A 79 16.46 6.37 -4.47
C CYS A 79 17.07 7.78 -4.60
N GLN A 80 16.51 8.61 -5.48
CA GLN A 80 16.97 9.99 -5.63
C GLN A 80 16.76 10.81 -4.34
N LEU A 81 15.62 10.64 -3.68
CA LEU A 81 15.32 11.35 -2.43
C LEU A 81 16.19 10.83 -1.28
N ILE A 82 16.47 9.54 -1.21
CA ILE A 82 17.36 8.95 -0.21
C ILE A 82 18.72 9.65 -0.25
N MET A 83 19.36 9.75 -1.41
CA MET A 83 20.69 10.39 -1.57
C MET A 83 20.70 11.84 -1.06
N GLN A 84 19.58 12.56 -1.15
CA GLN A 84 19.49 13.96 -0.73
C GLN A 84 19.14 14.10 0.75
N VAL A 85 18.21 13.30 1.23
CA VAL A 85 17.66 13.40 2.60
C VAL A 85 18.60 12.82 3.64
N CYS A 86 19.33 11.75 3.31
CA CYS A 86 20.20 11.05 4.23
C CYS A 86 21.49 11.81 4.54
N LYS A 87 21.94 12.65 3.63
CA LYS A 87 23.20 13.40 3.77
C LYS A 87 23.20 14.29 5.01
N GLY A 88 24.20 14.08 5.89
CA GLY A 88 24.37 14.81 7.16
C GLY A 88 23.44 14.28 8.28
N ARG A 89 22.83 13.09 8.10
CA ARG A 89 21.92 12.44 9.06
C ARG A 89 22.17 10.94 9.16
N GLU A 90 23.40 10.51 8.90
CA GLU A 90 23.77 9.11 8.70
C GLU A 90 23.54 8.22 9.92
N ASP A 91 23.42 8.82 11.12
CA ASP A 91 23.14 8.15 12.40
C ASP A 91 21.66 7.94 12.71
N LYS A 92 20.77 8.57 11.93
CA LYS A 92 19.32 8.49 12.13
C LYS A 92 18.71 7.22 11.56
N LEU A 93 17.46 6.91 11.97
CA LEU A 93 16.72 5.79 11.41
C LEU A 93 15.95 6.23 10.16
N PHE A 94 16.19 5.53 9.06
CA PHE A 94 15.52 5.78 7.79
C PHE A 94 14.67 4.61 7.35
N LEU A 95 13.40 4.88 7.05
CA LEU A 95 12.42 3.86 6.66
C LEU A 95 11.77 4.22 5.33
N HIS A 96 11.51 3.23 4.49
CA HIS A 96 10.60 3.41 3.37
C HIS A 96 9.35 2.53 3.51
N THR A 97 8.28 2.93 2.83
CA THR A 97 7.00 2.23 2.86
C THR A 97 6.66 1.52 1.54
N ALA A 98 7.64 1.34 0.66
CA ALA A 98 7.44 0.73 -0.65
C ALA A 98 7.36 -0.80 -0.56
N GLY A 99 6.37 -1.38 -1.22
CA GLY A 99 6.19 -2.84 -1.27
C GLY A 99 7.17 -3.54 -2.21
N SER A 100 7.57 -2.89 -3.31
CA SER A 100 8.40 -3.46 -4.37
C SER A 100 9.90 -3.19 -4.23
N MET A 101 10.29 -2.15 -3.46
CA MET A 101 11.68 -1.71 -3.35
C MET A 101 12.46 -2.52 -2.32
N SER A 102 13.74 -2.85 -2.65
CA SER A 102 14.65 -3.47 -1.69
C SER A 102 15.07 -2.48 -0.60
N ILE A 103 15.31 -3.00 0.62
CA ILE A 103 15.98 -2.28 1.70
C ILE A 103 17.34 -1.72 1.26
N ASP A 104 18.00 -2.37 0.30
CA ASP A 104 19.33 -1.98 -0.21
C ASP A 104 19.37 -0.61 -0.89
N CYS A 105 18.21 0.00 -1.17
CA CYS A 105 18.17 1.38 -1.66
C CYS A 105 18.80 2.40 -0.69
N PHE A 106 18.94 2.04 0.59
CA PHE A 106 19.62 2.83 1.62
C PHE A 106 21.10 2.48 1.80
N LYS A 107 21.54 1.34 1.25
CA LYS A 107 22.91 0.86 1.40
C LYS A 107 23.90 1.95 1.00
N ASP A 108 24.95 2.07 1.79
CA ASP A 108 26.01 3.08 1.62
C ASP A 108 25.57 4.55 1.85
N SER A 109 24.30 4.81 2.16
CA SER A 109 23.80 6.16 2.47
C SER A 109 23.70 6.43 3.96
N VAL A 110 23.31 5.42 4.76
CA VAL A 110 23.06 5.55 6.21
C VAL A 110 23.38 4.25 6.95
N GLN A 111 23.54 4.34 8.28
CA GLN A 111 23.87 3.20 9.13
C GLN A 111 22.65 2.41 9.61
N ARG A 112 21.51 3.09 9.81
CA ARG A 112 20.28 2.52 10.38
C ARG A 112 19.11 2.72 9.42
N TYR A 113 18.68 1.64 8.80
CA TYR A 113 17.62 1.72 7.79
C TYR A 113 16.77 0.46 7.71
N GLY A 114 15.58 0.62 7.16
CA GLY A 114 14.67 -0.49 7.01
C GLY A 114 13.39 -0.16 6.25
N VAL A 115 12.46 -1.06 6.41
CA VAL A 115 11.14 -0.99 5.79
C VAL A 115 10.06 -0.98 6.85
N PHE A 116 9.05 -0.15 6.62
CA PHE A 116 7.82 -0.07 7.37
C PHE A 116 6.65 -0.12 6.37
N TYR A 117 6.16 -1.32 6.07
CA TYR A 117 5.19 -1.55 5.00
C TYR A 117 3.82 -1.95 5.53
N PRO A 118 2.90 -1.00 5.79
CA PRO A 118 1.51 -1.33 6.09
C PRO A 118 0.80 -1.80 4.83
N MET A 119 0.24 -3.01 4.87
CA MET A 119 -0.42 -3.61 3.71
C MET A 119 -1.92 -3.30 3.70
N GLN A 120 -2.29 -2.22 3.06
CA GLN A 120 -3.68 -1.76 2.91
C GLN A 120 -3.81 -0.86 1.67
N THR A 121 -5.03 -0.69 1.19
CA THR A 121 -5.40 0.37 0.24
C THR A 121 -5.75 1.64 1.01
N PHE A 122 -5.05 2.72 0.73
CA PHE A 122 -5.23 3.99 1.45
C PHE A 122 -5.85 5.06 0.56
N SER A 123 -6.70 5.89 1.15
CA SER A 123 -7.18 7.13 0.57
C SER A 123 -7.03 8.29 1.58
N LYS A 124 -6.95 9.53 1.10
CA LYS A 124 -6.85 10.71 1.99
C LYS A 124 -8.14 11.03 2.73
N THR A 125 -9.26 10.54 2.21
CA THR A 125 -10.63 10.91 2.67
C THR A 125 -11.26 9.89 3.61
N LYS A 126 -10.80 8.63 3.56
CA LYS A 126 -11.33 7.55 4.41
C LYS A 126 -10.33 7.24 5.51
N ASN A 127 -10.68 7.56 6.75
CA ASN A 127 -9.88 7.18 7.90
C ASN A 127 -9.87 5.65 8.07
N VAL A 128 -8.69 5.09 8.29
CA VAL A 128 -8.49 3.65 8.46
C VAL A 128 -7.79 3.43 9.80
N SER A 129 -8.34 2.55 10.63
CA SER A 129 -7.66 2.12 11.86
C SER A 129 -6.48 1.22 11.49
N PHE A 130 -5.30 1.55 11.99
CA PHE A 130 -4.10 0.73 11.78
C PHE A 130 -4.09 -0.54 12.63
N GLU A 131 -4.91 -0.61 13.66
CA GLU A 131 -4.95 -1.71 14.64
C GLU A 131 -4.99 -3.10 13.99
N ASN A 132 -5.77 -3.27 12.92
CA ASN A 132 -5.95 -4.53 12.21
C ASN A 132 -5.18 -4.60 10.88
N ILE A 133 -4.40 -3.58 10.54
CA ILE A 133 -3.57 -3.58 9.33
C ILE A 133 -2.27 -4.31 9.63
N PRO A 134 -1.93 -5.39 8.92
CA PRO A 134 -0.62 -6.01 9.08
C PRO A 134 0.46 -5.06 8.58
N ILE A 135 1.50 -4.87 9.42
CA ILE A 135 2.69 -4.10 9.06
C ILE A 135 3.84 -5.08 8.86
N PHE A 136 4.42 -5.08 7.67
CA PHE A 136 5.60 -5.86 7.35
C PHE A 136 6.85 -5.00 7.55
N ILE A 137 7.81 -5.53 8.29
CA ILE A 137 9.04 -4.82 8.67
C ILE A 137 10.28 -5.55 8.19
N GLU A 138 11.35 -4.81 7.98
CA GLU A 138 12.69 -5.32 7.69
C GLU A 138 13.72 -4.31 8.19
N GLY A 139 14.68 -4.74 8.99
CA GLY A 139 15.80 -3.92 9.46
C GLY A 139 17.12 -4.39 8.85
N ASN A 140 18.07 -3.48 8.66
CA ASN A 140 19.42 -3.84 8.20
C ASN A 140 20.27 -4.51 9.29
N SER A 141 19.75 -4.60 10.51
CA SER A 141 20.29 -5.38 11.64
C SER A 141 19.16 -5.73 12.60
N ASP A 142 19.39 -6.72 13.49
CA ASP A 142 18.42 -7.14 14.51
C ASP A 142 18.01 -5.97 15.42
N ALA A 143 18.96 -5.11 15.81
CA ALA A 143 18.68 -3.94 16.63
C ALA A 143 17.79 -2.91 15.92
N VAL A 144 18.02 -2.69 14.63
CA VAL A 144 17.18 -1.80 13.82
C VAL A 144 15.81 -2.41 13.58
N GLU A 145 15.72 -3.72 13.35
CA GLU A 145 14.42 -4.39 13.20
C GLU A 145 13.57 -4.28 14.47
N GLU A 146 14.19 -4.40 15.67
CA GLU A 146 13.49 -4.24 16.94
C GLU A 146 12.99 -2.80 17.16
N ASP A 147 13.78 -1.79 16.78
CA ASP A 147 13.34 -0.40 16.80
C ASP A 147 12.13 -0.17 15.87
N ILE A 148 12.17 -0.73 14.67
CA ILE A 148 11.05 -0.66 13.71
C ILE A 148 9.83 -1.41 14.25
N ARG A 149 10.03 -2.55 14.88
CA ARG A 149 8.97 -3.35 15.53
C ARG A 149 8.28 -2.54 16.62
N THR A 150 9.03 -1.93 17.51
CA THR A 150 8.50 -1.07 18.57
C THR A 150 7.63 0.06 17.99
N LEU A 151 8.10 0.72 16.94
CA LEU A 151 7.32 1.75 16.24
C LEU A 151 6.04 1.18 15.63
N ALA A 152 6.10 0.01 15.00
CA ALA A 152 4.95 -0.61 14.34
C ALA A 152 3.89 -1.11 15.33
N GLU A 153 4.31 -1.73 16.43
CA GLU A 153 3.43 -2.25 17.49
C GLU A 153 2.70 -1.14 18.25
N SER A 154 3.21 0.09 18.21
CA SER A 154 2.51 1.24 18.79
C SER A 154 1.19 1.58 18.07
N ILE A 155 1.03 1.14 16.80
CA ILE A 155 -0.15 1.46 15.98
C ILE A 155 -0.89 0.24 15.43
N ALA A 156 -0.26 -0.95 15.44
CA ALA A 156 -0.82 -2.17 14.84
C ALA A 156 -0.61 -3.39 15.73
N LYS A 157 -1.62 -4.28 15.75
CA LYS A 157 -1.56 -5.56 16.49
C LYS A 157 -0.75 -6.65 15.78
N ARG A 158 -0.54 -6.52 14.48
CA ARG A 158 0.11 -7.55 13.67
C ARG A 158 1.33 -6.99 12.96
N VAL A 159 2.50 -7.26 13.52
CA VAL A 159 3.80 -6.86 12.96
C VAL A 159 4.56 -8.11 12.56
N ILE A 160 5.02 -8.17 11.31
CA ILE A 160 5.58 -9.37 10.70
C ILE A 160 6.91 -9.03 10.02
N PRO A 161 8.03 -9.65 10.44
CA PRO A 161 9.28 -9.55 9.69
C PRO A 161 9.14 -10.17 8.30
N LEU A 162 9.56 -9.44 7.29
CA LEU A 162 9.48 -9.92 5.90
C LEU A 162 10.56 -9.28 5.04
N SER A 163 11.46 -10.13 4.51
CA SER A 163 12.55 -9.67 3.65
C SER A 163 12.05 -9.02 2.35
N SER A 164 12.86 -8.14 1.79
CA SER A 164 12.62 -7.48 0.50
C SER A 164 12.28 -8.49 -0.60
N GLU A 165 12.98 -9.65 -0.62
CA GLU A 165 12.74 -10.72 -1.59
C GLU A 165 11.33 -11.33 -1.49
N LYS A 166 10.79 -11.49 -0.29
CA LYS A 166 9.43 -12.01 -0.09
C LYS A 166 8.38 -10.90 -0.23
N ARG A 167 8.71 -9.68 0.20
CA ARG A 167 7.79 -8.54 0.17
C ARG A 167 7.36 -8.17 -1.25
N LYS A 168 8.24 -8.28 -2.25
CA LYS A 168 7.87 -8.04 -3.65
C LYS A 168 6.76 -8.98 -4.15
N TYR A 169 6.77 -10.26 -3.72
CA TYR A 169 5.70 -11.20 -4.07
C TYR A 169 4.41 -10.92 -3.29
N LEU A 170 4.52 -10.54 -2.01
CA LEU A 170 3.37 -10.09 -1.24
C LEU A 170 2.71 -8.87 -1.89
N HIS A 171 3.51 -7.89 -2.33
CA HIS A 171 3.01 -6.71 -3.03
C HIS A 171 2.36 -7.07 -4.36
N LEU A 172 2.97 -7.97 -5.14
CA LEU A 172 2.37 -8.49 -6.37
C LEU A 172 1.02 -9.17 -6.11
N ALA A 173 0.91 -10.00 -5.07
CA ALA A 173 -0.35 -10.61 -4.68
C ALA A 173 -1.40 -9.56 -4.28
N ALA A 174 -1.01 -8.49 -3.60
CA ALA A 174 -1.90 -7.38 -3.25
C ALA A 174 -2.40 -6.62 -4.50
N VAL A 175 -1.60 -6.50 -5.55
CA VAL A 175 -2.04 -5.92 -6.84
C VAL A 175 -3.16 -6.77 -7.44
N TRP A 176 -3.02 -8.09 -7.46
CA TRP A 176 -4.08 -9.01 -7.92
C TRP A 176 -5.34 -8.91 -7.05
N ALA A 177 -5.17 -9.03 -5.74
CA ALA A 177 -6.31 -9.08 -4.82
C ALA A 177 -7.07 -7.74 -4.68
N CYS A 178 -6.43 -6.61 -4.95
CA CYS A 178 -7.03 -5.29 -4.72
C CYS A 178 -7.10 -4.44 -5.99
N SER A 179 -5.96 -4.18 -6.65
CA SER A 179 -5.92 -3.23 -7.77
C SER A 179 -6.66 -3.77 -9.00
N PHE A 180 -6.39 -5.01 -9.41
CA PHE A 180 -7.08 -5.64 -10.55
C PHE A 180 -8.53 -5.95 -10.22
N THR A 181 -8.83 -6.41 -9.01
CA THR A 181 -10.21 -6.61 -8.56
C THR A 181 -11.01 -5.32 -8.62
N ASN A 182 -10.45 -4.19 -8.15
CA ASN A 182 -11.12 -2.90 -8.26
C ASN A 182 -11.33 -2.47 -9.73
N HIS A 183 -10.40 -2.79 -10.62
CA HIS A 183 -10.57 -2.53 -12.05
C HIS A 183 -11.71 -3.39 -12.65
N CYS A 184 -11.88 -4.65 -12.21
CA CYS A 184 -13.04 -5.46 -12.59
C CYS A 184 -14.36 -4.81 -12.14
N TYR A 185 -14.40 -4.17 -10.95
CA TYR A 185 -15.57 -3.40 -10.53
C TYR A 185 -15.81 -2.18 -11.42
N SER A 186 -14.75 -1.48 -11.86
CA SER A 186 -14.89 -0.37 -12.80
C SER A 186 -15.49 -0.84 -14.13
N ILE A 187 -14.99 -1.95 -14.68
CA ILE A 187 -15.54 -2.57 -15.91
C ILE A 187 -17.02 -2.91 -15.73
N ALA A 188 -17.39 -3.54 -14.60
CA ALA A 188 -18.78 -3.86 -14.33
C ALA A 188 -19.65 -2.61 -14.22
N SER A 189 -19.14 -1.55 -13.60
CA SER A 189 -19.83 -0.25 -13.50
C SER A 189 -20.07 0.37 -14.89
N ASP A 190 -19.07 0.32 -15.78
CA ASP A 190 -19.19 0.87 -17.12
C ASP A 190 -20.24 0.10 -17.95
N ILE A 191 -20.21 -1.25 -17.93
CA ILE A 191 -21.19 -2.11 -18.59
C ILE A 191 -22.62 -1.80 -18.11
N LEU A 192 -22.83 -1.66 -16.81
CA LEU A 192 -24.15 -1.37 -16.24
C LEU A 192 -24.61 0.04 -16.62
N SER A 193 -23.70 1.01 -16.58
CA SER A 193 -23.99 2.40 -16.92
C SER A 193 -24.50 2.56 -18.36
N GLU A 194 -23.93 1.83 -19.32
CA GLU A 194 -24.38 1.79 -20.72
C GLU A 194 -25.83 1.28 -20.86
N GLN A 195 -26.29 0.48 -19.90
CA GLN A 195 -27.65 -0.05 -19.89
C GLN A 195 -28.61 0.71 -18.93
N GLY A 196 -28.13 1.81 -18.33
CA GLY A 196 -28.92 2.60 -17.37
C GLY A 196 -29.18 1.88 -16.03
N ILE A 197 -28.37 0.88 -15.70
CA ILE A 197 -28.51 0.10 -14.45
C ILE A 197 -27.54 0.68 -13.41
N PRO A 198 -27.99 1.06 -12.21
CA PRO A 198 -27.11 1.59 -11.17
C PRO A 198 -26.18 0.52 -10.60
N PHE A 199 -24.91 0.90 -10.32
CA PHE A 199 -23.89 -0.04 -9.87
C PHE A 199 -24.17 -0.67 -8.49
N ASP A 200 -24.93 0.00 -7.63
CA ASP A 200 -25.22 -0.47 -6.28
C ASP A 200 -25.96 -1.81 -6.24
N VAL A 201 -26.67 -2.19 -7.32
CA VAL A 201 -27.30 -3.53 -7.43
C VAL A 201 -26.26 -4.67 -7.37
N MET A 202 -24.99 -4.39 -7.66
CA MET A 202 -23.89 -5.36 -7.60
C MET A 202 -23.28 -5.53 -6.20
N LEU A 203 -23.51 -4.58 -5.29
CA LEU A 203 -22.85 -4.59 -3.98
C LEU A 203 -23.12 -5.88 -3.19
N PRO A 204 -24.35 -6.42 -3.11
CA PRO A 204 -24.61 -7.68 -2.39
C PRO A 204 -23.84 -8.88 -2.99
N LEU A 205 -23.67 -8.92 -4.32
CA LEU A 205 -22.91 -9.97 -4.99
C LEU A 205 -21.39 -9.83 -4.73
N ILE A 206 -20.87 -8.61 -4.70
CA ILE A 206 -19.47 -8.32 -4.36
C ILE A 206 -19.18 -8.74 -2.94
N ASP A 207 -20.06 -8.36 -1.99
CA ASP A 207 -19.94 -8.71 -0.57
C ASP A 207 -19.96 -10.23 -0.38
N GLU A 208 -20.86 -10.96 -1.02
CA GLU A 208 -20.93 -12.42 -0.96
C GLU A 208 -19.66 -13.07 -1.51
N THR A 209 -19.14 -12.57 -2.65
CA THR A 209 -17.91 -13.07 -3.25
C THR A 209 -16.73 -12.90 -2.29
N THR A 210 -16.64 -11.75 -1.63
CA THR A 210 -15.61 -11.46 -0.64
C THR A 210 -15.80 -12.31 0.63
N ASN A 211 -17.03 -12.47 1.11
CA ASN A 211 -17.31 -13.25 2.32
C ASN A 211 -16.96 -14.73 2.17
N LYS A 212 -17.14 -15.31 0.99
CA LYS A 212 -16.77 -16.72 0.73
C LYS A 212 -15.32 -17.03 1.00
N ILE A 213 -14.41 -16.14 0.63
CA ILE A 213 -12.96 -16.37 0.85
C ILE A 213 -12.53 -16.31 2.31
N HIS A 214 -13.39 -15.88 3.24
CA HIS A 214 -13.13 -16.00 4.67
C HIS A 214 -13.37 -17.40 5.22
N THR A 215 -14.14 -18.24 4.52
CA THR A 215 -14.56 -19.57 4.99
C THR A 215 -14.07 -20.72 4.11
N MET A 216 -13.67 -20.44 2.88
CA MET A 216 -13.14 -21.43 1.93
C MET A 216 -12.01 -20.83 1.10
N SER A 217 -11.20 -21.67 0.44
CA SER A 217 -10.13 -21.19 -0.43
C SER A 217 -10.69 -20.46 -1.66
N PRO A 218 -9.94 -19.49 -2.24
CA PRO A 218 -10.36 -18.81 -3.47
C PRO A 218 -10.71 -19.78 -4.61
N LEU A 219 -9.99 -20.89 -4.76
CA LEU A 219 -10.28 -21.92 -5.76
C LEU A 219 -11.65 -22.58 -5.53
N GLN A 220 -11.96 -22.93 -4.28
CA GLN A 220 -13.27 -23.51 -3.92
C GLN A 220 -14.41 -22.53 -4.05
N ALA A 221 -14.15 -21.23 -3.83
CA ALA A 221 -15.13 -20.17 -3.97
C ALA A 221 -15.44 -19.82 -5.44
N GLN A 222 -14.59 -20.24 -6.38
CA GLN A 222 -14.73 -19.89 -7.79
C GLN A 222 -15.96 -20.52 -8.43
N THR A 223 -16.79 -19.71 -9.07
CA THR A 223 -18.01 -20.12 -9.76
C THR A 223 -18.08 -19.45 -11.14
N GLY A 224 -19.10 -19.76 -11.90
CA GLY A 224 -19.40 -19.11 -13.18
C GLY A 224 -19.26 -19.99 -14.41
N PRO A 225 -19.55 -19.45 -15.61
CA PRO A 225 -19.51 -20.22 -16.88
C PRO A 225 -18.12 -20.71 -17.23
N ALA A 226 -17.08 -19.95 -16.92
CA ALA A 226 -15.69 -20.32 -17.20
C ALA A 226 -15.23 -21.58 -16.48
N VAL A 227 -15.65 -21.80 -15.22
CA VAL A 227 -15.31 -23.02 -14.45
C VAL A 227 -15.81 -24.26 -15.18
N ARG A 228 -17.06 -24.24 -15.64
CA ARG A 228 -17.73 -25.35 -16.32
C ARG A 228 -17.45 -25.39 -17.81
N TRP A 229 -16.76 -24.41 -18.36
CA TRP A 229 -16.55 -24.16 -19.79
C TRP A 229 -17.87 -24.15 -20.59
N ASP A 230 -18.84 -23.37 -20.12
CA ASP A 230 -20.12 -23.19 -20.79
C ASP A 230 -19.96 -22.29 -22.02
N GLN A 231 -19.54 -22.90 -23.13
CA GLN A 231 -19.16 -22.20 -24.37
C GLN A 231 -20.32 -21.32 -24.87
N ASN A 232 -21.57 -21.79 -24.80
CA ASN A 232 -22.71 -21.01 -25.28
C ASN A 232 -22.91 -19.71 -24.52
N VAL A 233 -22.64 -19.72 -23.20
CA VAL A 233 -22.73 -18.51 -22.36
C VAL A 233 -21.53 -17.60 -22.64
N ILE A 234 -20.34 -18.18 -22.77
CA ILE A 234 -19.11 -17.43 -23.06
C ILE A 234 -19.25 -16.68 -24.39
N ASP A 235 -19.69 -17.36 -25.46
CA ASP A 235 -19.87 -16.76 -26.79
C ASP A 235 -20.88 -15.62 -26.79
N LYS A 236 -22.01 -15.79 -26.10
CA LYS A 236 -23.01 -14.73 -25.95
C LYS A 236 -22.46 -13.52 -25.20
N GLN A 237 -21.71 -13.73 -24.12
CA GLN A 237 -21.09 -12.64 -23.36
C GLN A 237 -19.99 -11.93 -24.17
N MET A 238 -19.22 -12.68 -24.97
CA MET A 238 -18.24 -12.11 -25.90
C MET A 238 -18.91 -11.23 -26.96
N ALA A 239 -20.05 -11.66 -27.50
CA ALA A 239 -20.81 -10.88 -28.48
C ALA A 239 -21.35 -9.56 -27.93
N LEU A 240 -21.74 -9.52 -26.61
CA LEU A 240 -22.16 -8.27 -25.97
C LEU A 240 -21.04 -7.22 -25.89
N MET A 241 -19.77 -7.64 -26.01
CA MET A 241 -18.59 -6.77 -25.94
C MET A 241 -17.96 -6.54 -27.32
N GLU A 242 -18.66 -6.80 -28.43
CA GLU A 242 -18.12 -6.68 -29.79
C GLU A 242 -17.58 -5.27 -30.10
N SER A 243 -18.23 -4.23 -29.57
CA SER A 243 -17.76 -2.84 -29.65
C SER A 243 -16.54 -2.50 -28.81
N HIS A 244 -16.09 -3.43 -27.93
CA HIS A 244 -15.01 -3.22 -26.96
C HIS A 244 -13.93 -4.34 -27.07
N PRO A 245 -13.11 -4.39 -28.12
CA PRO A 245 -12.17 -5.49 -28.36
C PRO A 245 -11.16 -5.72 -27.24
N SER A 246 -10.72 -4.65 -26.55
CA SER A 246 -9.81 -4.75 -25.40
C SER A 246 -10.47 -5.46 -24.22
N LEU A 247 -11.75 -5.22 -24.00
CA LEU A 247 -12.53 -5.88 -22.95
C LEU A 247 -12.77 -7.35 -23.26
N GLN A 248 -13.10 -7.66 -24.53
CA GLN A 248 -13.20 -9.05 -24.99
C GLN A 248 -11.91 -9.83 -24.74
N ALA A 249 -10.75 -9.24 -25.05
CA ALA A 249 -9.45 -9.88 -24.82
C ALA A 249 -9.17 -10.18 -23.33
N ILE A 250 -9.55 -9.27 -22.43
CA ILE A 250 -9.43 -9.49 -20.98
C ILE A 250 -10.38 -10.61 -20.54
N TYR A 251 -11.64 -10.57 -20.99
CA TYR A 251 -12.65 -11.58 -20.64
C TYR A 251 -12.22 -12.98 -21.09
N GLU A 252 -11.78 -13.13 -22.34
CA GLU A 252 -11.29 -14.39 -22.89
C GLU A 252 -10.10 -14.92 -22.10
N ARG A 253 -9.11 -14.05 -21.80
CA ARG A 253 -7.92 -14.42 -21.06
C ARG A 253 -8.28 -14.92 -19.65
N LEU A 254 -9.12 -14.19 -18.92
CA LEU A 254 -9.56 -14.60 -17.59
C LEU A 254 -10.38 -15.88 -17.60
N SER A 255 -11.29 -16.04 -18.60
CA SER A 255 -12.10 -17.27 -18.75
C SER A 255 -11.22 -18.50 -19.00
N ASN A 256 -10.22 -18.38 -19.86
CA ASN A 256 -9.26 -19.46 -20.12
C ASN A 256 -8.43 -19.81 -18.89
N ASP A 257 -7.97 -18.80 -18.15
CA ASP A 257 -7.17 -18.98 -16.94
C ASP A 257 -7.98 -19.66 -15.84
N ILE A 258 -9.20 -19.19 -15.57
CA ILE A 258 -10.13 -19.82 -14.61
C ILE A 258 -10.37 -21.28 -14.96
N HIS A 259 -10.65 -21.59 -16.22
CA HIS A 259 -10.88 -22.97 -16.65
C HIS A 259 -9.66 -23.86 -16.43
N SER A 260 -8.46 -23.33 -16.73
CA SER A 260 -7.20 -24.08 -16.58
C SER A 260 -6.88 -24.40 -15.12
N HIS A 261 -7.17 -23.47 -14.19
CA HIS A 261 -6.91 -23.63 -12.76
C HIS A 261 -7.91 -24.55 -12.05
N ASN A 262 -9.07 -24.83 -12.67
CA ASN A 262 -10.13 -25.67 -12.09
C ASN A 262 -10.17 -27.09 -12.66
N LYS A 263 -9.20 -27.45 -13.51
CA LYS A 263 -8.97 -28.82 -13.97
C LYS A 263 -8.09 -29.58 -12.99
#